data_22a7400981ba8b1278dc67b2c03aaa64
#
_entry.id   22a7400981ba8b1278dc67b2c03aaa64
#
_cell.length_a   1.000
_cell.length_b   1.000
_cell.length_c   1.000
_cell.angle_alpha   90.00
_cell.angle_beta   90.00
_cell.angle_gamma   90.00
#
_symmetry.space_group_name_H-M   'P 1'
#
loop_
_entity.id
_entity.type
_entity.pdbx_description
1 polymer ?
#
loop_
_entity_poly.entity_id
_entity_poly.type
_entity_poly.pdbx_seq_one_letter_code
_entity_poly.pdbx_strand_id
1 'polypeptide(L)'
;QGLPPQQRYSELERVRAAPQLYAGLLERNAAQLDRAAALAEWDHFHSPFPPRFDTPLPAYQPLTRLVTRDAWYFVSGDVEAALAGSCAGVLQGRRLIQSGDSLIGSMIGAALVNGNATLLADMLAELPGDQRLPVQCGAAFASPLPAAEGVCQAMLAEGRYSTGAMRSQVGVAVAA
;
A
#
# COMPACT_ATOMS: atom_id res chain seq x y z
N GLN A 1 14.10 32.48 -6.78
CA GLN A 1 13.89 31.57 -7.93
C GLN A 1 13.40 30.25 -7.37
N GLY A 2 12.07 30.00 -7.49
CA GLY A 2 11.47 28.73 -7.08
C GLY A 2 11.99 27.59 -7.95
N LEU A 3 12.27 26.45 -7.34
CA LEU A 3 12.55 25.20 -8.08
C LEU A 3 11.40 24.95 -9.06
N PRO A 4 11.69 24.53 -10.30
CA PRO A 4 10.64 24.19 -11.25
C PRO A 4 9.75 23.10 -10.64
N PRO A 5 8.43 23.14 -10.88
CA PRO A 5 7.55 22.08 -10.40
C PRO A 5 8.11 20.76 -10.91
N GLN A 6 8.44 19.84 -10.00
CA GLN A 6 8.84 18.49 -10.37
C GLN A 6 7.69 17.91 -11.20
N GLN A 7 7.94 17.72 -12.48
CA GLN A 7 7.01 17.05 -13.38
C GLN A 7 6.84 15.61 -12.83
N ARG A 8 5.77 15.39 -12.09
CA ARG A 8 5.42 14.06 -11.60
C ARG A 8 4.81 13.32 -12.78
N TYR A 9 5.66 12.57 -13.46
CA TYR A 9 5.14 11.60 -14.43
C TYR A 9 4.19 10.64 -13.71
N SER A 10 3.04 10.37 -14.32
CA SER A 10 2.14 9.34 -13.80
C SER A 10 2.81 7.96 -13.86
N GLU A 11 2.32 7.00 -13.08
CA GLU A 11 2.88 5.65 -13.12
C GLU A 11 2.70 5.04 -14.52
N LEU A 12 1.57 5.33 -15.19
CA LEU A 12 1.33 4.90 -16.57
C LEU A 12 2.36 5.46 -17.55
N GLU A 13 2.67 6.76 -17.47
CA GLU A 13 3.67 7.38 -18.34
C GLU A 13 5.05 6.76 -18.16
N ARG A 14 5.45 6.49 -16.92
CA ARG A 14 6.73 5.83 -16.61
C ARG A 14 6.83 4.44 -17.20
N VAL A 15 5.78 3.63 -17.03
CA VAL A 15 5.74 2.27 -17.55
C VAL A 15 5.70 2.27 -19.08
N ARG A 16 4.94 3.18 -19.72
CA ARG A 16 4.91 3.35 -21.17
C ARG A 16 6.25 3.74 -21.78
N ALA A 17 7.02 4.54 -21.06
CA ALA A 17 8.34 4.97 -21.55
C ALA A 17 9.35 3.82 -21.63
N ALA A 18 9.18 2.73 -20.87
CA ALA A 18 10.11 1.61 -20.84
C ALA A 18 9.43 0.26 -20.55
N PRO A 19 8.43 -0.19 -21.34
CA PRO A 19 7.60 -1.35 -21.00
C PRO A 19 8.40 -2.65 -20.87
N GLN A 20 9.43 -2.85 -21.69
CA GLN A 20 10.28 -4.04 -21.62
C GLN A 20 11.15 -4.09 -20.37
N LEU A 21 11.60 -2.93 -19.88
CA LEU A 21 12.32 -2.85 -18.62
C LEU A 21 11.42 -3.29 -17.46
N TYR A 22 10.18 -2.77 -17.42
CA TYR A 22 9.22 -3.13 -16.38
C TYR A 22 8.80 -4.59 -16.47
N ALA A 23 8.56 -5.14 -17.68
CA ALA A 23 8.30 -6.57 -17.87
C ALA A 23 9.37 -7.44 -17.20
N GLY A 24 10.65 -7.19 -17.51
CA GLY A 24 11.76 -7.95 -16.94
C GLY A 24 11.94 -7.75 -15.43
N LEU A 25 11.61 -6.56 -14.89
CA LEU A 25 11.62 -6.30 -13.44
C LEU A 25 10.51 -7.08 -12.73
N LEU A 26 9.30 -7.08 -13.29
CA LEU A 26 8.14 -7.76 -12.72
C LEU A 26 8.32 -9.27 -12.76
N GLU A 27 8.83 -9.83 -13.86
CA GLU A 27 9.13 -11.27 -14.00
C GLU A 27 10.11 -11.73 -12.91
N ARG A 28 11.22 -11.03 -12.72
CA ARG A 28 12.22 -11.37 -11.69
C ARG A 28 11.68 -11.30 -10.26
N ASN A 29 10.63 -10.54 -10.02
CA ASN A 29 10.02 -10.37 -8.71
C ASN A 29 8.63 -11.03 -8.60
N ALA A 30 8.19 -11.80 -9.59
CA ALA A 30 6.84 -12.34 -9.70
C ALA A 30 6.39 -13.04 -8.41
N ALA A 31 7.16 -14.01 -7.92
CA ALA A 31 6.81 -14.76 -6.72
C ALA A 31 6.63 -13.88 -5.46
N GLN A 32 7.35 -12.76 -5.36
CA GLN A 32 7.20 -11.82 -4.26
C GLN A 32 5.95 -10.96 -4.43
N LEU A 33 5.69 -10.50 -5.65
CA LEU A 33 4.51 -9.70 -5.99
C LEU A 33 3.23 -10.51 -5.85
N ASP A 34 3.24 -11.78 -6.24
CA ASP A 34 2.09 -12.67 -6.09
C ASP A 34 1.75 -12.90 -4.61
N ARG A 35 2.75 -13.13 -3.77
CA ARG A 35 2.53 -13.21 -2.31
C ARG A 35 1.99 -11.90 -1.73
N ALA A 36 2.48 -10.75 -2.20
CA ALA A 36 1.98 -9.45 -1.77
C ALA A 36 0.54 -9.23 -2.24
N ALA A 37 0.19 -9.62 -3.47
CA ALA A 37 -1.16 -9.54 -3.99
C ALA A 37 -2.14 -10.42 -3.23
N ALA A 38 -1.73 -11.65 -2.86
CA ALA A 38 -2.54 -12.58 -2.09
C ALA A 38 -2.94 -12.02 -0.70
N LEU A 39 -2.23 -11.02 -0.17
CA LEU A 39 -2.62 -10.35 1.07
C LEU A 39 -3.96 -9.59 0.94
N ALA A 40 -4.45 -9.31 -0.27
CA ALA A 40 -5.77 -8.76 -0.49
C ALA A 40 -6.92 -9.71 -0.11
N GLU A 41 -6.66 -11.00 0.05
CA GLU A 41 -7.64 -12.00 0.50
C GLU A 41 -7.90 -11.92 2.01
N TRP A 42 -6.96 -11.35 2.78
CA TRP A 42 -7.04 -11.24 4.23
C TRP A 42 -7.73 -9.93 4.62
N ASP A 43 -8.58 -9.97 5.62
CA ASP A 43 -9.38 -8.84 6.09
C ASP A 43 -8.68 -8.02 7.20
N HIS A 44 -7.54 -8.49 7.70
CA HIS A 44 -6.90 -8.00 8.90
C HIS A 44 -5.37 -8.10 8.82
N PHE A 45 -4.68 -7.10 9.35
CA PHE A 45 -3.23 -7.09 9.56
C PHE A 45 -2.95 -6.93 11.05
N HIS A 46 -2.11 -7.79 11.59
CA HIS A 46 -1.67 -7.68 12.96
C HIS A 46 -0.21 -8.12 13.12
N SER A 47 0.57 -7.33 13.84
CA SER A 47 1.93 -7.71 14.21
C SER A 47 1.91 -8.73 15.34
N PRO A 48 2.49 -9.94 15.15
CA PRO A 48 2.58 -10.93 16.21
C PRO A 48 3.64 -10.58 17.28
N PHE A 49 4.42 -9.55 17.05
CA PHE A 49 5.52 -9.16 17.93
C PHE A 49 5.08 -8.15 18.98
N PRO A 50 5.61 -8.23 20.22
CA PRO A 50 5.36 -7.23 21.22
C PRO A 50 5.96 -5.87 20.81
N PRO A 51 5.37 -4.75 21.22
CA PRO A 51 5.86 -3.41 20.91
C PRO A 51 7.17 -3.12 21.67
N ARG A 52 8.30 -3.43 21.09
CA ARG A 52 9.64 -3.24 21.64
C ARG A 52 10.52 -2.50 20.63
N PHE A 53 11.60 -1.89 21.14
CA PHE A 53 12.56 -1.17 20.32
C PHE A 53 13.19 -2.03 19.22
N ASP A 54 13.43 -3.31 19.49
CA ASP A 54 14.04 -4.29 18.61
C ASP A 54 13.00 -5.07 17.75
N THR A 55 11.73 -4.69 17.80
CA THR A 55 10.68 -5.33 17.00
C THR A 55 10.90 -5.08 15.52
N PRO A 56 11.01 -6.14 14.71
CA PRO A 56 11.18 -5.99 13.27
C PRO A 56 9.92 -5.39 12.64
N LEU A 57 10.11 -4.41 11.76
CA LEU A 57 9.01 -3.88 10.95
C LEU A 57 8.74 -4.82 9.77
N PRO A 58 7.47 -4.99 9.39
CA PRO A 58 7.13 -5.72 8.18
C PRO A 58 7.76 -5.10 6.92
N ALA A 59 8.12 -5.93 5.97
CA ALA A 59 8.62 -5.46 4.67
C ALA A 59 7.44 -5.03 3.78
N TYR A 60 7.11 -3.75 3.79
CA TYR A 60 5.99 -3.18 3.02
C TYR A 60 6.31 -2.94 1.53
N GLN A 61 7.59 -2.95 1.12
CA GLN A 61 8.01 -2.63 -0.24
C GLN A 61 7.32 -3.47 -1.33
N PRO A 62 7.06 -4.77 -1.15
CA PRO A 62 6.35 -5.52 -2.16
C PRO A 62 4.93 -5.00 -2.43
N LEU A 63 4.22 -4.53 -1.39
CA LEU A 63 2.90 -3.93 -1.53
C LEU A 63 2.93 -2.65 -2.38
N THR A 64 3.91 -1.78 -2.13
CA THR A 64 4.03 -0.51 -2.88
C THR A 64 4.43 -0.72 -4.34
N ARG A 65 5.00 -1.88 -4.69
CA ARG A 65 5.36 -2.21 -6.08
C ARG A 65 4.20 -2.79 -6.90
N LEU A 66 3.11 -3.19 -6.25
CA LEU A 66 1.93 -3.69 -6.95
C LEU A 66 1.34 -2.65 -7.88
N VAL A 67 1.37 -1.36 -7.53
CA VAL A 67 0.91 -0.28 -8.39
C VAL A 67 1.64 -0.24 -9.73
N THR A 68 2.93 -0.51 -9.74
CA THR A 68 3.73 -0.60 -10.99
C THR A 68 3.34 -1.83 -11.82
N ARG A 69 3.05 -2.97 -11.18
CA ARG A 69 2.57 -4.17 -11.86
C ARG A 69 1.22 -3.91 -12.53
N ASP A 70 0.30 -3.28 -11.82
CA ASP A 70 -1.04 -3.00 -12.32
C ASP A 70 -1.00 -1.97 -13.46
N ALA A 71 -0.13 -0.96 -13.38
CA ALA A 71 0.15 -0.05 -14.50
C ALA A 71 0.71 -0.79 -15.72
N TRP A 72 1.58 -1.78 -15.50
CA TRP A 72 2.11 -2.61 -16.60
C TRP A 72 1.05 -3.50 -17.23
N TYR A 73 0.14 -4.09 -16.45
CA TYR A 73 -1.00 -4.82 -16.99
C TYR A 73 -1.84 -3.94 -17.91
N PHE A 74 -2.14 -2.71 -17.48
CA PHE A 74 -2.89 -1.76 -18.30
C PHE A 74 -2.18 -1.44 -19.61
N VAL A 75 -0.90 -1.09 -19.55
CA VAL A 75 -0.08 -0.77 -20.74
C VAL A 75 0.06 -1.97 -21.68
N SER A 76 0.04 -3.19 -21.13
CA SER A 76 0.09 -4.45 -21.92
C SER A 76 -1.26 -4.89 -22.47
N GLY A 77 -2.35 -4.17 -22.17
CA GLY A 77 -3.70 -4.45 -22.66
C GLY A 77 -4.55 -5.33 -21.75
N ASP A 78 -4.06 -5.77 -20.60
CA ASP A 78 -4.83 -6.51 -19.60
C ASP A 78 -5.54 -5.52 -18.66
N VAL A 79 -6.56 -4.84 -19.19
CA VAL A 79 -7.30 -3.80 -18.50
C VAL A 79 -8.02 -4.36 -17.25
N GLU A 80 -8.59 -5.56 -17.34
CA GLU A 80 -9.34 -6.15 -16.22
C GLU A 80 -8.43 -6.43 -15.03
N ALA A 81 -7.29 -7.06 -15.26
CA ALA A 81 -6.29 -7.33 -14.21
C ALA A 81 -5.75 -6.03 -13.59
N ALA A 82 -5.51 -4.99 -14.41
CA ALA A 82 -5.03 -3.69 -13.96
C ALA A 82 -6.03 -3.01 -13.03
N LEU A 83 -7.30 -2.92 -13.43
CA LEU A 83 -8.36 -2.32 -12.62
C LEU A 83 -8.60 -3.12 -11.32
N ALA A 84 -8.65 -4.45 -11.41
CA ALA A 84 -8.83 -5.33 -10.25
C ALA A 84 -7.67 -5.18 -9.25
N GLY A 85 -6.44 -5.16 -9.75
CA GLY A 85 -5.23 -4.98 -8.92
C GLY A 85 -5.22 -3.64 -8.19
N SER A 86 -5.49 -2.55 -8.90
CA SER A 86 -5.56 -1.21 -8.28
C SER A 86 -6.65 -1.12 -7.22
N CYS A 87 -7.84 -1.69 -7.46
CA CYS A 87 -8.91 -1.73 -6.45
C CYS A 87 -8.51 -2.60 -5.24
N ALA A 88 -7.86 -3.74 -5.46
CA ALA A 88 -7.32 -4.57 -4.39
C ALA A 88 -6.26 -3.82 -3.57
N GLY A 89 -5.39 -3.04 -4.22
CA GLY A 89 -4.39 -2.19 -3.57
C GLY A 89 -5.01 -1.11 -2.68
N VAL A 90 -6.09 -0.46 -3.14
CA VAL A 90 -6.89 0.47 -2.31
C VAL A 90 -7.42 -0.26 -1.07
N LEU A 91 -8.03 -1.44 -1.24
CA LEU A 91 -8.58 -2.23 -0.15
C LEU A 91 -7.51 -2.65 0.86
N GLN A 92 -6.35 -3.13 0.39
CA GLN A 92 -5.21 -3.46 1.25
C GLN A 92 -4.74 -2.26 2.06
N GLY A 93 -4.60 -1.09 1.43
CA GLY A 93 -4.22 0.13 2.11
C GLY A 93 -5.22 0.54 3.20
N ARG A 94 -6.52 0.43 2.92
CA ARG A 94 -7.60 0.70 3.89
C ARG A 94 -7.52 -0.24 5.09
N ARG A 95 -7.33 -1.54 4.87
CA ARG A 95 -7.19 -2.54 5.94
C ARG A 95 -5.95 -2.28 6.80
N LEU A 96 -4.85 -1.86 6.17
CA LEU A 96 -3.63 -1.50 6.90
C LEU A 96 -3.84 -0.28 7.81
N ILE A 97 -4.59 0.72 7.34
CA ILE A 97 -4.98 1.87 8.18
C ILE A 97 -5.88 1.43 9.34
N GLN A 98 -6.87 0.57 9.05
CA GLN A 98 -7.83 0.10 10.06
C GLN A 98 -7.19 -0.81 11.11
N SER A 99 -6.12 -1.53 10.80
CA SER A 99 -5.43 -2.39 11.76
C SER A 99 -4.85 -1.60 12.93
N GLY A 100 -4.38 -0.39 12.68
CA GLY A 100 -3.88 0.52 13.71
C GLY A 100 -2.66 0.00 14.48
N ASP A 101 -1.98 -1.01 14.01
CA ASP A 101 -0.85 -1.67 14.71
C ASP A 101 0.36 -0.77 14.88
N SER A 102 0.57 0.17 13.96
CA SER A 102 1.66 1.14 14.02
C SER A 102 1.35 2.38 13.18
N LEU A 103 1.96 3.50 13.53
CA LEU A 103 1.88 4.71 12.74
C LEU A 103 2.48 4.51 11.34
N ILE A 104 3.60 3.79 11.25
CA ILE A 104 4.25 3.46 9.97
C ILE A 104 3.31 2.63 9.10
N GLY A 105 2.65 1.61 9.64
CA GLY A 105 1.66 0.80 8.92
C GLY A 105 0.53 1.65 8.36
N SER A 106 -0.01 2.55 9.16
CA SER A 106 -1.08 3.47 8.74
C SER A 106 -0.62 4.46 7.66
N MET A 107 0.61 4.98 7.75
CA MET A 107 1.20 5.85 6.71
C MET A 107 1.40 5.10 5.38
N ILE A 108 1.89 3.87 5.43
CA ILE A 108 2.03 3.01 4.25
C ILE A 108 0.65 2.69 3.67
N GLY A 109 -0.33 2.39 4.52
CA GLY A 109 -1.72 2.18 4.09
C GLY A 109 -2.28 3.39 3.34
N ALA A 110 -2.07 4.60 3.86
CA ALA A 110 -2.48 5.84 3.19
C ALA A 110 -1.77 6.04 1.85
N ALA A 111 -0.48 5.73 1.77
CA ALA A 111 0.28 5.79 0.52
C ALA A 111 -0.24 4.78 -0.53
N LEU A 112 -0.60 3.56 -0.10
CA LEU A 112 -1.21 2.55 -0.98
C LEU A 112 -2.57 3.00 -1.50
N VAL A 113 -3.44 3.54 -0.64
CA VAL A 113 -4.73 4.09 -1.06
C VAL A 113 -4.53 5.18 -2.09
N ASN A 114 -3.69 6.16 -1.80
CA ASN A 114 -3.45 7.29 -2.69
C ASN A 114 -2.85 6.85 -4.04
N GLY A 115 -1.82 6.01 -4.02
CA GLY A 115 -1.14 5.56 -5.23
C GLY A 115 -2.04 4.75 -6.16
N ASN A 116 -2.79 3.79 -5.59
CA ASN A 116 -3.69 2.94 -6.37
C ASN A 116 -4.95 3.70 -6.84
N ALA A 117 -5.50 4.60 -6.03
CA ALA A 117 -6.63 5.43 -6.46
C ALA A 117 -6.23 6.40 -7.58
N THR A 118 -5.03 6.97 -7.53
CA THR A 118 -4.49 7.82 -8.60
C THR A 118 -4.30 7.01 -9.89
N LEU A 119 -3.66 5.83 -9.80
CA LEU A 119 -3.50 4.96 -10.96
C LEU A 119 -4.86 4.56 -11.57
N LEU A 120 -5.83 4.21 -10.71
CA LEU A 120 -7.17 3.86 -11.16
C LEU A 120 -7.84 5.03 -11.91
N ALA A 121 -7.72 6.26 -11.38
CA ALA A 121 -8.25 7.46 -12.04
C ALA A 121 -7.57 7.71 -13.39
N ASP A 122 -6.25 7.55 -13.47
CA ASP A 122 -5.49 7.71 -14.72
C ASP A 122 -5.95 6.67 -15.77
N MET A 123 -6.13 5.41 -15.37
CA MET A 123 -6.63 4.35 -16.25
C MET A 123 -8.06 4.62 -16.74
N LEU A 124 -8.95 5.02 -15.83
CA LEU A 124 -10.34 5.31 -16.18
C LEU A 124 -10.48 6.52 -17.11
N ALA A 125 -9.58 7.50 -17.02
CA ALA A 125 -9.56 8.65 -17.92
C ALA A 125 -9.27 8.26 -19.39
N GLU A 126 -8.66 7.09 -19.63
CA GLU A 126 -8.34 6.58 -20.96
C GLU A 126 -9.37 5.56 -21.48
N LEU A 127 -10.27 5.08 -20.63
CA LEU A 127 -11.25 4.04 -20.97
C LEU A 127 -12.61 4.65 -21.37
N PRO A 128 -13.44 3.91 -22.12
CA PRO A 128 -14.80 4.33 -22.40
C PRO A 128 -15.62 4.56 -21.11
N GLY A 129 -16.54 5.53 -21.13
CA GLY A 129 -17.32 5.92 -19.96
C GLY A 129 -18.28 4.84 -19.44
N ASP A 130 -18.52 3.79 -20.21
CA ASP A 130 -19.34 2.61 -19.85
C ASP A 130 -18.48 1.42 -19.36
N GLN A 131 -17.18 1.63 -19.13
CA GLN A 131 -16.26 0.60 -18.61
C GLN A 131 -16.80 0.03 -17.30
N ARG A 132 -17.04 -1.28 -17.29
CA ARG A 132 -17.44 -1.99 -16.08
C ARG A 132 -16.24 -2.15 -15.14
N LEU A 133 -16.46 -1.79 -13.89
CA LEU A 133 -15.44 -2.00 -12.84
C LEU A 133 -15.49 -3.44 -12.32
N PRO A 134 -14.34 -4.05 -12.04
CA PRO A 134 -14.26 -5.32 -11.33
C PRO A 134 -14.96 -5.28 -9.97
N VAL A 135 -15.44 -6.43 -9.51
CA VAL A 135 -16.17 -6.54 -8.24
C VAL A 135 -15.36 -6.07 -7.02
N GLN A 136 -14.04 -6.21 -7.07
CA GLN A 136 -13.11 -5.74 -6.04
C GLN A 136 -13.23 -4.23 -5.78
N CYS A 137 -13.57 -3.44 -6.79
CA CYS A 137 -13.74 -2.00 -6.66
C CYS A 137 -14.94 -1.64 -5.76
N GLY A 138 -16.01 -2.44 -5.80
CA GLY A 138 -17.15 -2.27 -4.89
C GLY A 138 -16.71 -2.29 -3.43
N ALA A 139 -15.94 -3.30 -3.03
CA ALA A 139 -15.42 -3.41 -1.66
C ALA A 139 -14.41 -2.29 -1.32
N ALA A 140 -13.56 -1.90 -2.29
CA ALA A 140 -12.56 -0.86 -2.10
C ALA A 140 -13.17 0.52 -1.78
N PHE A 141 -14.35 0.83 -2.34
CA PHE A 141 -14.98 2.15 -2.24
C PHE A 141 -16.33 2.17 -1.52
N ALA A 142 -16.79 1.04 -0.97
CA ALA A 142 -18.14 0.88 -0.40
C ALA A 142 -18.44 1.79 0.80
N SER A 143 -17.44 2.21 1.58
CA SER A 143 -17.64 3.05 2.77
C SER A 143 -16.48 4.03 2.94
N PRO A 144 -16.72 5.25 3.44
CA PRO A 144 -15.65 6.11 3.91
C PRO A 144 -14.83 5.40 4.99
N LEU A 145 -13.51 5.63 5.01
CA LEU A 145 -12.70 5.25 6.17
C LEU A 145 -13.19 6.07 7.37
N PRO A 146 -13.44 5.45 8.54
CA PRO A 146 -13.67 6.20 9.78
C PRO A 146 -12.39 6.99 10.11
N ALA A 147 -12.34 8.25 9.70
CA ALA A 147 -11.11 9.05 9.72
C ALA A 147 -10.50 9.19 11.13
N ALA A 148 -11.33 9.12 12.17
CA ALA A 148 -10.86 9.25 13.55
C ALA A 148 -10.32 7.94 14.13
N GLU A 149 -10.85 6.79 13.74
CA GLU A 149 -10.50 5.52 14.38
C GLU A 149 -9.10 5.03 13.97
N GLY A 150 -8.76 5.09 12.69
CA GLY A 150 -7.47 4.62 12.20
C GLY A 150 -6.29 5.40 12.77
N VAL A 151 -6.36 6.73 12.80
CA VAL A 151 -5.27 7.59 13.34
C VAL A 151 -5.15 7.45 14.86
N CYS A 152 -6.27 7.44 15.58
CA CYS A 152 -6.25 7.27 17.03
C CYS A 152 -5.66 5.92 17.43
N GLN A 153 -6.04 4.84 16.77
CA GLN A 153 -5.48 3.52 17.04
C GLN A 153 -3.97 3.45 16.73
N ALA A 154 -3.55 4.03 15.62
CA ALA A 154 -2.14 4.10 15.25
C ALA A 154 -1.31 4.90 16.25
N MET A 155 -1.84 6.02 16.77
CA MET A 155 -1.19 6.83 17.80
C MET A 155 -1.12 6.11 19.14
N LEU A 156 -2.17 5.35 19.52
CA LEU A 156 -2.16 4.51 20.72
C LEU A 156 -1.13 3.37 20.60
N ALA A 157 -1.02 2.76 19.43
CA ALA A 157 -0.02 1.73 19.17
C ALA A 157 1.40 2.29 19.26
N GLU A 158 1.65 3.49 18.72
CA GLU A 158 2.92 4.20 18.83
C GLU A 158 3.27 4.53 20.28
N GLY A 159 2.29 4.97 21.07
CA GLY A 159 2.46 5.21 22.52
C GLY A 159 2.84 3.93 23.29
N ARG A 160 2.25 2.78 22.93
CA ARG A 160 2.62 1.47 23.51
C ARG A 160 4.02 1.07 23.12
N TYR A 161 4.40 1.28 21.85
CA TYR A 161 5.73 1.01 21.34
C TYR A 161 6.80 1.82 22.07
N SER A 162 6.59 3.13 22.19
CA SER A 162 7.51 4.04 22.90
C SER A 162 7.64 3.68 24.36
N THR A 163 6.54 3.34 25.03
CA THR A 163 6.54 2.93 26.45
C THR A 163 7.25 1.58 26.62
N GLY A 164 7.02 0.63 25.74
CA GLY A 164 7.70 -0.67 25.73
C GLY A 164 9.21 -0.52 25.52
N ALA A 165 9.62 0.34 24.60
CA ALA A 165 11.01 0.65 24.32
C ALA A 165 11.70 1.26 25.55
N MET A 166 11.09 2.23 26.22
CA MET A 166 11.63 2.82 27.44
C MET A 166 11.77 1.79 28.58
N ARG A 167 10.78 0.95 28.80
CA ARG A 167 10.84 -0.11 29.81
C ARG A 167 11.96 -1.10 29.57
N SER A 168 12.21 -1.47 28.32
CA SER A 168 13.28 -2.40 27.97
C SER A 168 14.67 -1.82 28.24
N GLN A 169 14.86 -0.50 28.03
CA GLN A 169 16.13 0.18 28.32
C GLN A 169 16.37 0.30 29.81
N VAL A 170 15.36 0.65 30.60
CA VAL A 170 15.46 0.73 32.07
C VAL A 170 15.74 -0.64 32.68
N GLY A 171 15.09 -1.71 32.19
CA GLY A 171 15.33 -3.07 32.65
C GLY A 171 16.78 -3.55 32.43
N VAL A 172 17.39 -3.17 31.31
CA VAL A 172 18.80 -3.45 31.05
C VAL A 172 19.73 -2.67 31.97
N ALA A 173 19.41 -1.41 32.25
CA ALA A 173 20.21 -0.55 33.12
C ALA A 173 20.19 -0.99 34.61
N VAL A 174 19.14 -1.68 35.05
CA VAL A 174 19.01 -2.18 36.45
C VAL A 174 19.64 -3.57 36.61
N ALA A 175 19.85 -4.31 35.51
CA ALA A 175 20.45 -5.65 35.51
C ALA A 175 21.99 -5.64 35.30
N ALA A 176 22.60 -4.49 35.06
CA ALA A 176 24.04 -4.27 34.90
C ALA A 176 24.65 -3.63 36.13
#